data_bc2b06fcca958e0202749558e5e37994
#
_entry.id   bc2b06fcca958e0202749558e5e37994
#
_cell.length_a   1.000
_cell.length_b   1.000
_cell.length_c   1.000
_cell.angle_alpha   90.00
_cell.angle_beta   90.00
_cell.angle_gamma   90.00
#
_symmetry.space_group_name_H-M   'P 1'
#
loop_
_entity.id
_entity.type
_entity.pdbx_description
1 polymer ?
#
loop_
_entity_poly.entity_id
_entity_poly.type
_entity_poly.pdbx_seq_one_letter_code
_entity_poly.pdbx_strand_id
1 'polypeptide(L)'
;MITLGIWLAERGMLPDFILRVAVKFLSKARVRMPNVFSEKLKVLNTLKEGPIAESTSSANEQHYEVPPIFFEKVLGENLKYSCCLYDEDNKDLNSAEIFMLDKYLDRADIKSNQEILDLGCGWGSFTLHAAKKFPQSNFTSISNSKDQIDFINARATALNLTNVKAIRQNINELNLYKKFLFFKIAFVRNIPIIKIKPSINE
;
A
#
# COMPACT_ATOMS: atom_id res chain seq x y z
N MET A 1 25.38 -18.56 -6.61
CA MET A 1 25.20 -18.94 -5.18
C MET A 1 23.82 -18.56 -4.63
N ILE A 2 23.36 -17.33 -4.81
CA ILE A 2 22.01 -16.88 -4.31
C ILE A 2 20.89 -17.72 -4.93
N THR A 3 20.92 -17.96 -6.24
CA THR A 3 19.91 -18.73 -6.97
C THR A 3 19.77 -20.18 -6.44
N LEU A 4 20.89 -20.85 -6.11
CA LEU A 4 20.87 -22.17 -5.51
C LEU A 4 20.26 -22.14 -4.10
N GLY A 5 20.58 -21.10 -3.31
CA GLY A 5 20.01 -20.92 -1.97
C GLY A 5 18.51 -20.73 -2.01
N ILE A 6 17.99 -19.92 -2.94
CA ILE A 6 16.55 -19.73 -3.16
C ILE A 6 15.91 -21.05 -3.57
N TRP A 7 16.48 -21.76 -4.54
CA TRP A 7 15.97 -23.06 -5.01
C TRP A 7 15.85 -24.12 -3.89
N LEU A 8 16.85 -24.17 -2.97
CA LEU A 8 16.79 -25.04 -1.80
C LEU A 8 15.75 -24.61 -0.78
N ALA A 9 15.61 -23.30 -0.57
CA ALA A 9 14.62 -22.73 0.34
C ALA A 9 13.18 -23.04 -0.10
N GLU A 10 12.88 -22.82 -1.39
CA GLU A 10 11.55 -23.08 -1.97
C GLU A 10 11.13 -24.55 -1.91
N ARG A 11 12.09 -25.48 -1.83
CA ARG A 11 11.88 -26.93 -1.65
C ARG A 11 11.84 -27.39 -0.19
N GLY A 12 11.92 -26.45 0.75
CA GLY A 12 11.96 -26.79 2.17
C GLY A 12 13.22 -27.58 2.60
N MET A 13 14.27 -27.54 1.78
CA MET A 13 15.51 -28.29 2.03
C MET A 13 16.47 -27.56 2.98
N LEU A 14 16.19 -26.31 3.33
CA LEU A 14 16.98 -25.52 4.27
C LEU A 14 16.27 -25.44 5.62
N PRO A 15 16.97 -25.77 6.72
CA PRO A 15 16.44 -25.55 8.07
C PRO A 15 16.14 -24.05 8.33
N ASP A 16 15.11 -23.80 9.10
CA ASP A 16 14.59 -22.45 9.39
C ASP A 16 15.68 -21.50 9.96
N PHE A 17 16.58 -22.01 10.81
CA PHE A 17 17.66 -21.20 11.39
C PHE A 17 18.63 -20.68 10.32
N ILE A 18 18.90 -21.47 9.26
CA ILE A 18 19.78 -21.06 8.14
C ILE A 18 19.10 -19.95 7.35
N LEU A 19 17.78 -20.09 7.07
CA LEU A 19 16.98 -19.07 6.40
C LEU A 19 17.00 -17.75 7.19
N ARG A 20 16.79 -17.81 8.50
CA ARG A 20 16.82 -16.63 9.39
C ARG A 20 18.18 -15.93 9.39
N VAL A 21 19.28 -16.70 9.43
CA VAL A 21 20.64 -16.14 9.34
C VAL A 21 20.87 -15.48 7.99
N ALA A 22 20.49 -16.13 6.89
CA ALA A 22 20.64 -15.60 5.54
C ALA A 22 19.83 -14.29 5.35
N VAL A 23 18.56 -14.26 5.77
CA VAL A 23 17.71 -13.06 5.71
C VAL A 23 18.31 -11.93 6.55
N LYS A 24 18.79 -12.23 7.77
CA LYS A 24 19.43 -11.23 8.64
C LYS A 24 20.70 -10.65 8.02
N PHE A 25 21.49 -11.48 7.36
CA PHE A 25 22.70 -11.04 6.66
C PHE A 25 22.35 -10.14 5.46
N LEU A 26 21.42 -10.57 4.60
CA LEU A 26 20.98 -9.81 3.43
C LEU A 26 20.35 -8.46 3.85
N SER A 27 19.54 -8.45 4.89
CA SER A 27 18.94 -7.23 5.43
C SER A 27 20.00 -6.25 5.94
N LYS A 28 21.00 -6.73 6.67
CA LYS A 28 22.12 -5.89 7.12
C LYS A 28 22.94 -5.33 5.95
N ALA A 29 23.19 -6.15 4.93
CA ALA A 29 23.90 -5.73 3.72
C ALA A 29 23.11 -4.62 3.00
N ARG A 30 21.78 -4.75 2.91
CA ARG A 30 20.90 -3.73 2.31
C ARG A 30 20.94 -2.40 3.06
N VAL A 31 20.91 -2.43 4.38
CA VAL A 31 20.98 -1.21 5.22
C VAL A 31 22.32 -0.48 5.05
N ARG A 32 23.41 -1.23 4.80
CA ARG A 32 24.75 -0.68 4.62
C ARG A 32 25.05 -0.17 3.20
N MET A 33 24.14 -0.35 2.25
CA MET A 33 24.32 0.17 0.90
C MET A 33 24.48 1.70 0.93
N PRO A 34 25.52 2.24 0.26
CA PRO A 34 25.74 3.68 0.23
C PRO A 34 24.57 4.39 -0.43
N ASN A 35 24.13 5.48 0.20
CA ASN A 35 23.03 6.29 -0.26
C ASN A 35 23.54 7.33 -1.26
N VAL A 36 23.85 6.91 -2.49
CA VAL A 36 24.46 7.77 -3.52
C VAL A 36 23.41 8.69 -4.14
N PHE A 37 23.57 9.99 -3.93
CA PHE A 37 22.65 11.02 -4.42
C PHE A 37 22.45 10.98 -5.95
N SER A 38 23.51 10.72 -6.70
CA SER A 38 23.46 10.62 -8.17
C SER A 38 22.59 9.45 -8.66
N GLU A 39 22.58 8.32 -7.95
CA GLU A 39 21.69 7.19 -8.28
C GLU A 39 20.22 7.52 -7.99
N LYS A 40 19.97 8.25 -6.90
CA LYS A 40 18.61 8.76 -6.61
C LYS A 40 18.10 9.70 -7.68
N LEU A 41 18.94 10.59 -8.20
CA LEU A 41 18.57 11.50 -9.30
C LEU A 41 18.24 10.73 -10.58
N LYS A 42 19.00 9.69 -10.92
CA LYS A 42 18.69 8.83 -12.06
C LYS A 42 17.31 8.19 -11.91
N VAL A 43 17.05 7.57 -10.76
CA VAL A 43 15.74 6.96 -10.47
C VAL A 43 14.61 7.99 -10.53
N LEU A 44 14.81 9.19 -9.97
CA LEU A 44 13.81 10.27 -10.02
C LEU A 44 13.51 10.72 -11.47
N ASN A 45 14.51 10.78 -12.33
CA ASN A 45 14.31 11.15 -13.73
C ASN A 45 13.54 10.04 -14.48
N THR A 46 13.89 8.77 -14.27
CA THR A 46 13.14 7.64 -14.83
C THR A 46 11.67 7.66 -14.40
N LEU A 47 11.40 7.95 -13.11
CA LEU A 47 10.03 8.03 -12.58
C LEU A 47 9.22 9.21 -13.14
N LYS A 48 9.88 10.28 -13.62
CA LYS A 48 9.19 11.43 -14.24
C LYS A 48 8.74 11.15 -15.67
N GLU A 49 9.45 10.31 -16.39
CA GLU A 49 9.22 10.00 -17.80
C GLU A 49 8.41 8.72 -18.01
N GLY A 50 8.40 7.85 -17.01
CA GLY A 50 7.70 6.55 -17.04
C GLY A 50 6.20 6.62 -16.72
N PRO A 51 5.49 5.49 -16.82
CA PRO A 51 4.10 5.37 -16.38
C PRO A 51 3.99 5.60 -14.87
N ILE A 52 2.78 5.92 -14.39
CA ILE A 52 2.51 6.13 -12.96
C ILE A 52 2.79 4.84 -12.16
N ALA A 53 2.47 3.69 -12.73
CA ALA A 53 2.77 2.38 -12.16
C ALA A 53 3.33 1.44 -13.23
N GLU A 54 4.50 0.89 -12.96
CA GLU A 54 5.15 -0.11 -13.82
C GLU A 54 4.75 -1.53 -13.41
N SER A 55 4.76 -2.46 -14.39
CA SER A 55 4.59 -3.91 -14.16
C SER A 55 3.37 -4.28 -13.30
N THR A 56 2.26 -3.59 -13.49
CA THR A 56 1.05 -3.77 -12.66
C THR A 56 0.48 -5.19 -12.71
N SER A 57 0.57 -5.89 -13.84
CA SER A 57 0.18 -7.30 -13.98
C SER A 57 1.08 -8.22 -13.17
N SER A 58 2.40 -8.11 -13.35
CA SER A 58 3.37 -8.95 -12.62
C SER A 58 3.34 -8.71 -11.11
N ALA A 59 3.09 -7.47 -10.69
CA ALA A 59 2.93 -7.15 -9.27
C ALA A 59 1.67 -7.81 -8.69
N ASN A 60 0.58 -7.88 -9.45
CA ASN A 60 -0.62 -8.59 -9.02
C ASN A 60 -0.36 -10.10 -8.88
N GLU A 61 0.21 -10.73 -9.90
CA GLU A 61 0.55 -12.15 -9.87
C GLU A 61 1.44 -12.52 -8.67
N GLN A 62 2.45 -11.71 -8.39
CA GLN A 62 3.41 -12.02 -7.32
C GLN A 62 2.92 -11.71 -5.90
N HIS A 63 2.05 -10.72 -5.73
CA HIS A 63 1.71 -10.19 -4.42
C HIS A 63 0.23 -10.29 -4.05
N TYR A 64 -0.67 -10.40 -5.02
CA TYR A 64 -2.11 -10.24 -4.76
C TYR A 64 -2.98 -11.41 -5.26
N GLU A 65 -2.43 -12.36 -6.00
CA GLU A 65 -3.12 -13.62 -6.35
C GLU A 65 -3.06 -14.68 -5.24
N VAL A 66 -2.50 -14.33 -4.09
CA VAL A 66 -2.62 -15.12 -2.87
C VAL A 66 -4.02 -14.91 -2.29
N PRO A 67 -4.74 -15.98 -1.93
CA PRO A 67 -6.10 -15.86 -1.40
C PRO A 67 -6.20 -14.89 -0.22
N PRO A 68 -7.25 -14.07 -0.10
CA PRO A 68 -7.42 -13.09 0.98
C PRO A 68 -7.25 -13.68 2.38
N ILE A 69 -7.67 -14.93 2.58
CA ILE A 69 -7.53 -15.66 3.85
C ILE A 69 -6.09 -15.76 4.35
N PHE A 70 -5.11 -15.78 3.44
CA PHE A 70 -3.70 -15.75 3.82
C PHE A 70 -3.36 -14.44 4.54
N PHE A 71 -3.80 -13.31 3.98
CA PHE A 71 -3.54 -12.00 4.58
C PHE A 71 -4.25 -11.81 5.92
N GLU A 72 -5.45 -12.37 6.07
CA GLU A 72 -6.17 -12.41 7.36
C GLU A 72 -5.43 -13.21 8.43
N LYS A 73 -4.59 -14.18 8.04
CA LYS A 73 -3.80 -15.01 8.96
C LYS A 73 -2.45 -14.38 9.35
N VAL A 74 -1.87 -13.56 8.48
CA VAL A 74 -0.48 -13.06 8.65
C VAL A 74 -0.42 -11.57 8.99
N LEU A 75 -1.49 -10.81 8.76
CA LEU A 75 -1.59 -9.39 9.10
C LEU A 75 -2.45 -9.19 10.36
N GLY A 76 -2.46 -7.98 10.88
CA GLY A 76 -3.37 -7.60 11.95
C GLY A 76 -4.81 -7.36 11.45
N GLU A 77 -5.69 -6.97 12.35
CA GLU A 77 -7.12 -6.82 12.09
C GLU A 77 -7.47 -5.79 11.00
N ASN A 78 -6.59 -4.80 10.80
CA ASN A 78 -6.77 -3.78 9.76
C ASN A 78 -6.14 -4.18 8.41
N LEU A 79 -5.53 -5.36 8.29
CA LEU A 79 -4.89 -5.89 7.09
C LEU A 79 -3.92 -4.88 6.44
N LYS A 80 -3.11 -4.23 7.25
CA LYS A 80 -2.13 -3.26 6.78
C LYS A 80 -0.92 -3.94 6.15
N TYR A 81 -0.98 -4.20 4.84
CA TYR A 81 0.09 -4.83 4.05
C TYR A 81 1.21 -3.84 3.71
N SER A 82 1.66 -3.12 4.72
CA SER A 82 2.79 -2.20 4.67
C SER A 82 3.37 -2.08 6.07
N CYS A 83 4.55 -1.46 6.24
CA CYS A 83 5.17 -1.38 7.55
C CYS A 83 4.31 -0.62 8.57
N CYS A 84 4.35 -1.09 9.81
CA CYS A 84 3.79 -0.42 10.97
C CYS A 84 4.89 0.24 11.79
N LEU A 85 4.50 1.19 12.63
CA LEU A 85 5.41 1.83 13.57
C LEU A 85 5.18 1.24 14.95
N TYR A 86 6.23 0.64 15.50
CA TYR A 86 6.26 0.13 16.86
C TYR A 86 7.00 1.12 17.74
N ASP A 87 6.49 1.37 18.92
CA ASP A 87 7.11 2.16 19.96
C ASP A 87 6.98 1.46 21.33
N GLU A 88 7.18 2.18 22.43
CA GLU A 88 7.11 1.61 23.77
C GLU A 88 5.67 1.20 24.15
N ASP A 89 4.67 1.86 23.59
CA ASP A 89 3.25 1.65 23.89
C ASP A 89 2.58 0.66 22.92
N ASN A 90 3.09 0.55 21.68
CA ASN A 90 2.51 -0.27 20.60
C ASN A 90 3.41 -1.48 20.29
N LYS A 91 3.29 -2.54 21.08
CA LYS A 91 4.15 -3.73 21.00
C LYS A 91 3.56 -4.88 20.21
N ASP A 92 2.27 -4.92 20.04
CA ASP A 92 1.57 -5.92 19.20
C ASP A 92 1.23 -5.35 17.82
N LEU A 93 0.94 -6.26 16.87
CA LEU A 93 0.69 -5.88 15.49
C LEU A 93 -0.57 -5.03 15.32
N ASN A 94 -1.64 -5.33 16.04
CA ASN A 94 -2.91 -4.60 15.90
C ASN A 94 -2.78 -3.15 16.36
N SER A 95 -2.16 -2.93 17.52
CA SER A 95 -1.90 -1.58 18.04
C SER A 95 -0.96 -0.80 17.14
N ALA A 96 0.08 -1.44 16.58
CA ALA A 96 1.01 -0.82 15.66
C ALA A 96 0.36 -0.46 14.31
N GLU A 97 -0.59 -1.27 13.80
CA GLU A 97 -1.40 -0.94 12.62
C GLU A 97 -2.23 0.33 12.88
N ILE A 98 -2.99 0.36 13.97
CA ILE A 98 -3.85 1.50 14.33
C ILE A 98 -3.00 2.76 14.51
N PHE A 99 -1.92 2.68 15.26
CA PHE A 99 -1.03 3.80 15.48
C PHE A 99 -0.48 4.38 14.18
N MET A 100 -0.06 3.53 13.25
CA MET A 100 0.44 3.99 11.96
C MET A 100 -0.68 4.57 11.08
N LEU A 101 -1.89 4.00 11.11
CA LEU A 101 -3.06 4.52 10.40
C LEU A 101 -3.46 5.91 10.93
N ASP A 102 -3.44 6.10 12.24
CA ASP A 102 -3.70 7.41 12.86
C ASP A 102 -2.65 8.44 12.46
N LYS A 103 -1.36 8.06 12.43
CA LYS A 103 -0.30 8.90 11.89
C LYS A 103 -0.53 9.33 10.43
N TYR A 104 -1.17 8.47 9.63
CA TYR A 104 -1.53 8.84 8.27
C TYR A 104 -2.67 9.86 8.23
N LEU A 105 -3.69 9.71 9.09
CA LEU A 105 -4.78 10.69 9.20
C LEU A 105 -4.24 12.07 9.59
N ASP A 106 -3.36 12.13 10.58
CA ASP A 106 -2.72 13.35 11.04
C ASP A 106 -1.89 14.02 9.93
N ARG A 107 -1.02 13.24 9.26
CA ARG A 107 -0.15 13.75 8.21
C ARG A 107 -0.89 14.23 6.97
N ALA A 108 -2.04 13.65 6.70
CA ALA A 108 -2.90 14.03 5.57
C ALA A 108 -3.86 15.16 5.94
N ASP A 109 -3.88 15.59 7.21
CA ASP A 109 -4.82 16.59 7.73
C ASP A 109 -6.27 16.27 7.36
N ILE A 110 -6.67 14.99 7.54
CA ILE A 110 -8.03 14.53 7.22
C ILE A 110 -9.03 15.17 8.18
N LYS A 111 -10.08 15.75 7.61
CA LYS A 111 -11.17 16.41 8.33
C LYS A 111 -12.53 15.87 7.88
N SER A 112 -13.57 16.24 8.60
CA SER A 112 -14.94 15.91 8.18
C SER A 112 -15.35 16.65 6.89
N ASN A 113 -16.33 16.10 6.18
CA ASN A 113 -16.90 16.65 4.95
C ASN A 113 -15.90 16.78 3.78
N GLN A 114 -14.99 15.82 3.65
CA GLN A 114 -14.02 15.77 2.56
C GLN A 114 -14.31 14.63 1.59
N GLU A 115 -13.89 14.81 0.34
CA GLU A 115 -13.81 13.76 -0.67
C GLU A 115 -12.36 13.26 -0.74
N ILE A 116 -12.12 12.06 -0.29
CA ILE A 116 -10.78 11.48 -0.17
C ILE A 116 -10.58 10.38 -1.21
N LEU A 117 -9.44 10.39 -1.87
CA LEU A 117 -9.03 9.38 -2.84
C LEU A 117 -7.82 8.61 -2.31
N ASP A 118 -8.00 7.31 -2.09
CA ASP A 118 -6.95 6.36 -1.70
C ASP A 118 -6.46 5.59 -2.93
N LEU A 119 -5.30 5.97 -3.46
CA LEU A 119 -4.70 5.36 -4.64
C LEU A 119 -3.75 4.23 -4.27
N GLY A 120 -4.04 3.01 -4.76
CA GLY A 120 -3.30 1.82 -4.37
C GLY A 120 -3.67 1.40 -2.96
N CYS A 121 -4.96 1.30 -2.71
CA CYS A 121 -5.56 1.12 -1.38
C CYS A 121 -5.22 -0.23 -0.70
N GLY A 122 -4.60 -1.18 -1.42
CA GLY A 122 -4.31 -2.52 -0.90
C GLY A 122 -5.57 -3.20 -0.38
N TRP A 123 -5.53 -3.76 0.80
CA TRP A 123 -6.68 -4.40 1.47
C TRP A 123 -7.64 -3.40 2.15
N GLY A 124 -7.48 -2.10 1.88
CA GLY A 124 -8.36 -1.05 2.38
C GLY A 124 -8.12 -0.65 3.83
N SER A 125 -6.97 -0.98 4.39
CA SER A 125 -6.66 -0.70 5.80
C SER A 125 -6.84 0.77 6.15
N PHE A 126 -6.31 1.69 5.33
CA PHE A 126 -6.48 3.12 5.54
C PHE A 126 -7.92 3.57 5.30
N THR A 127 -8.49 3.21 4.17
CA THR A 127 -9.85 3.60 3.78
C THR A 127 -10.87 3.22 4.85
N LEU A 128 -10.88 1.95 5.29
CA LEU A 128 -11.85 1.46 6.26
C LEU A 128 -11.66 2.09 7.64
N HIS A 129 -10.41 2.28 8.06
CA HIS A 129 -10.08 2.95 9.31
C HIS A 129 -10.50 4.43 9.30
N ALA A 130 -10.16 5.15 8.23
CA ALA A 130 -10.51 6.55 8.06
C ALA A 130 -12.03 6.78 7.95
N ALA A 131 -12.73 5.93 7.20
CA ALA A 131 -14.18 6.02 7.03
C ALA A 131 -14.97 5.85 8.35
N LYS A 132 -14.48 5.00 9.25
CA LYS A 132 -15.03 4.86 10.61
C LYS A 132 -14.86 6.13 11.42
N LYS A 133 -13.70 6.79 11.33
CA LYS A 133 -13.39 8.00 12.11
C LYS A 133 -14.04 9.27 11.53
N PHE A 134 -14.28 9.30 10.22
CA PHE A 134 -14.84 10.45 9.52
C PHE A 134 -16.11 10.06 8.72
N PRO A 135 -17.22 9.76 9.40
CA PRO A 135 -18.42 9.25 8.73
C PRO A 135 -19.09 10.28 7.79
N GLN A 136 -18.76 11.56 7.92
CA GLN A 136 -19.25 12.63 7.06
C GLN A 136 -18.37 12.87 5.82
N SER A 137 -17.23 12.18 5.69
CA SER A 137 -16.35 12.24 4.53
C SER A 137 -16.56 11.02 3.64
N ASN A 138 -16.35 11.18 2.34
CA ASN A 138 -16.48 10.10 1.37
C ASN A 138 -15.09 9.60 0.95
N PHE A 139 -14.92 8.29 0.92
CA PHE A 139 -13.68 7.63 0.57
C PHE A 139 -13.84 6.83 -0.71
N THR A 140 -13.07 7.20 -1.74
CA THR A 140 -12.94 6.44 -2.98
C THR A 140 -11.61 5.73 -2.99
N SER A 141 -11.61 4.41 -3.07
CA SER A 141 -10.40 3.58 -3.07
C SER A 141 -10.19 2.95 -4.43
N ILE A 142 -8.96 2.95 -4.89
CA ILE A 142 -8.60 2.40 -6.21
C ILE A 142 -7.50 1.37 -6.06
N SER A 143 -7.73 0.20 -6.64
CA SER A 143 -6.75 -0.85 -6.89
C SER A 143 -7.01 -1.51 -8.25
N ASN A 144 -5.99 -2.11 -8.85
CA ASN A 144 -6.14 -2.95 -10.04
C ASN A 144 -6.47 -4.41 -9.69
N SER A 145 -6.35 -4.82 -8.43
CA SER A 145 -6.69 -6.16 -7.94
C SER A 145 -8.19 -6.29 -7.69
N LYS A 146 -8.82 -7.27 -8.37
CA LYS A 146 -10.23 -7.59 -8.16
C LYS A 146 -10.49 -8.05 -6.73
N ASP A 147 -9.66 -8.95 -6.20
CA ASP A 147 -9.84 -9.54 -4.87
C ASP A 147 -9.77 -8.49 -3.76
N GLN A 148 -8.86 -7.51 -3.89
CA GLN A 148 -8.78 -6.39 -2.95
C GLN A 148 -10.06 -5.54 -2.97
N ILE A 149 -10.58 -5.21 -4.15
CA ILE A 149 -11.79 -4.40 -4.29
C ILE A 149 -13.01 -5.12 -3.74
N ASP A 150 -13.19 -6.40 -4.09
CA ASP A 150 -14.28 -7.23 -3.59
C ASP A 150 -14.23 -7.33 -2.06
N PHE A 151 -13.04 -7.57 -1.51
CA PHE A 151 -12.81 -7.60 -0.07
C PHE A 151 -13.20 -6.28 0.61
N ILE A 152 -12.73 -5.14 0.11
CA ILE A 152 -13.01 -3.83 0.70
C ILE A 152 -14.52 -3.55 0.69
N ASN A 153 -15.21 -3.80 -0.42
CA ASN A 153 -16.65 -3.58 -0.52
C ASN A 153 -17.43 -4.48 0.43
N ALA A 154 -17.08 -5.77 0.51
CA ALA A 154 -17.69 -6.71 1.46
C ALA A 154 -17.46 -6.28 2.92
N ARG A 155 -16.23 -5.87 3.26
CA ARG A 155 -15.86 -5.42 4.60
C ARG A 155 -16.56 -4.11 4.97
N ALA A 156 -16.64 -3.15 4.03
CA ALA A 156 -17.39 -1.90 4.25
C ALA A 156 -18.87 -2.17 4.54
N THR A 157 -19.49 -3.07 3.77
CA THR A 157 -20.88 -3.50 4.01
C THR A 157 -21.04 -4.14 5.39
N ALA A 158 -20.18 -5.08 5.77
CA ALA A 158 -20.21 -5.73 7.08
C ALA A 158 -20.03 -4.76 8.26
N LEU A 159 -19.31 -3.67 8.05
CA LEU A 159 -19.07 -2.62 9.03
C LEU A 159 -20.10 -1.47 8.96
N ASN A 160 -21.11 -1.56 8.10
CA ASN A 160 -22.12 -0.52 7.84
C ASN A 160 -21.49 0.84 7.43
N LEU A 161 -20.38 0.83 6.69
CA LEU A 161 -19.74 2.03 6.18
C LEU A 161 -20.34 2.40 4.83
N THR A 162 -21.25 3.38 4.83
CA THR A 162 -21.94 3.86 3.62
C THR A 162 -21.13 4.89 2.84
N ASN A 163 -20.04 5.38 3.41
CA ASN A 163 -19.16 6.41 2.90
C ASN A 163 -17.89 5.86 2.22
N VAL A 164 -17.86 4.57 1.88
CA VAL A 164 -16.75 3.90 1.20
C VAL A 164 -17.20 3.40 -0.17
N LYS A 165 -16.38 3.68 -1.19
CA LYS A 165 -16.53 3.14 -2.54
C LYS A 165 -15.19 2.62 -3.04
N ALA A 166 -15.05 1.32 -3.23
CA ALA A 166 -13.85 0.73 -3.82
C ALA A 166 -14.08 0.39 -5.30
N ILE A 167 -13.14 0.79 -6.16
CA ILE A 167 -13.24 0.68 -7.63
C ILE A 167 -11.99 -0.01 -8.17
N ARG A 168 -12.20 -1.04 -9.00
CA ARG A 168 -11.10 -1.67 -9.75
C ARG A 168 -10.73 -0.80 -10.93
N GLN A 169 -9.53 -0.24 -10.91
CA GLN A 169 -9.04 0.56 -12.03
C GLN A 169 -7.51 0.58 -12.08
N ASN A 170 -6.96 0.56 -13.29
CA ASN A 170 -5.55 0.79 -13.52
C ASN A 170 -5.26 2.29 -13.35
N ILE A 171 -4.31 2.63 -12.47
CA ILE A 171 -3.94 4.01 -12.19
C ILE A 171 -3.37 4.74 -13.42
N ASN A 172 -2.78 4.01 -14.37
CA ASN A 172 -2.26 4.59 -15.62
C ASN A 172 -3.38 5.09 -16.55
N GLU A 173 -4.60 4.59 -16.37
CA GLU A 173 -5.80 4.90 -17.17
C GLU A 173 -6.79 5.75 -16.38
N LEU A 174 -6.40 6.18 -15.17
CA LEU A 174 -7.27 6.90 -14.26
C LEU A 174 -7.57 8.30 -14.80
N ASN A 175 -8.85 8.56 -15.05
CA ASN A 175 -9.38 9.88 -15.39
C ASN A 175 -10.32 10.35 -14.28
N LEU A 176 -9.99 11.45 -13.63
CA LEU A 176 -10.73 11.98 -12.49
C LEU A 176 -11.46 13.26 -12.90
N TYR A 177 -12.79 13.21 -12.82
CA TYR A 177 -13.67 14.35 -13.09
C TYR A 177 -14.00 15.17 -11.83
N LYS A 178 -13.58 14.72 -10.65
CA LYS A 178 -13.90 15.32 -9.36
C LYS A 178 -12.64 15.79 -8.64
N LYS A 179 -12.74 16.91 -7.92
CA LYS A 179 -11.65 17.32 -7.03
C LYS A 179 -11.70 16.46 -5.76
N PHE A 180 -10.60 15.79 -5.49
CA PHE A 180 -10.39 15.02 -4.26
C PHE A 180 -9.27 15.65 -3.44
N LEU A 181 -9.32 15.47 -2.12
CA LEU A 181 -8.13 15.53 -1.30
C LEU A 181 -7.35 14.23 -1.55
N PHE A 182 -6.22 14.34 -2.24
CA PHE A 182 -5.42 13.18 -2.56
C PHE A 182 -4.70 12.68 -1.33
N PHE A 183 -4.96 11.43 -0.98
CA PHE A 183 -4.14 10.70 -0.05
C PHE A 183 -3.50 9.50 -0.75
N LYS A 184 -2.19 9.57 -0.92
CA LYS A 184 -1.39 8.47 -1.43
C LYS A 184 -0.61 7.83 -0.30
N ILE A 185 -1.05 6.68 0.17
CA ILE A 185 -0.21 5.78 0.93
C ILE A 185 0.63 4.98 -0.06
N ALA A 186 1.60 5.61 -0.68
CA ALA A 186 2.62 4.89 -1.40
C ALA A 186 3.92 5.01 -0.63
N PHE A 187 4.61 3.90 -0.47
CA PHE A 187 5.93 3.74 0.13
C PHE A 187 7.05 4.41 -0.68
N VAL A 188 6.77 5.49 -1.38
CA VAL A 188 7.78 6.23 -2.11
C VAL A 188 7.85 7.62 -1.50
N ARG A 189 8.92 7.85 -0.74
CA ARG A 189 9.36 9.20 -0.41
C ARG A 189 9.45 9.99 -1.71
N ASN A 190 8.70 11.09 -1.82
CA ASN A 190 8.74 12.07 -2.90
C ASN A 190 8.33 11.55 -4.29
N ILE A 191 7.06 11.24 -4.49
CA ILE A 191 6.51 11.30 -5.83
C ILE A 191 6.01 12.72 -6.03
N PRO A 192 6.51 13.44 -7.06
CA PRO A 192 5.96 14.74 -7.42
C PRO A 192 4.49 14.57 -7.78
N ILE A 193 3.73 15.60 -7.47
CA ILE A 193 2.31 15.78 -7.77
C ILE A 193 1.97 15.08 -9.09
N ILE A 194 1.08 14.09 -9.04
CA ILE A 194 0.50 13.48 -10.23
C ILE A 194 -0.09 14.65 -11.03
N LYS A 195 0.48 14.93 -12.21
CA LYS A 195 -0.12 15.87 -13.14
C LYS A 195 -1.42 15.24 -13.62
N ILE A 196 -2.51 15.57 -12.95
CA ILE A 196 -3.84 15.37 -13.49
C ILE A 196 -3.92 16.33 -14.68
N LYS A 197 -3.98 15.79 -15.89
CA LYS A 197 -4.31 16.62 -17.06
C LYS A 197 -5.70 17.20 -16.77
N PRO A 198 -5.86 18.53 -16.67
CA PRO A 198 -7.19 19.08 -16.68
C PRO A 198 -7.80 18.70 -18.03
N SER A 199 -8.98 18.09 -18.02
CA SER A 199 -9.78 18.02 -19.24
C SER A 199 -10.05 19.45 -19.69
N ILE A 200 -9.43 19.85 -20.79
CA ILE A 200 -9.79 21.07 -21.48
C ILE A 200 -11.15 20.75 -22.09
N ASN A 201 -12.20 21.27 -21.47
CA ASN A 201 -13.48 21.38 -22.14
C ASN A 201 -13.34 22.51 -23.16
N GLU A 202 -13.41 22.14 -24.45
CA GLU A 202 -13.95 23.05 -25.45
C GLU A 202 -15.48 23.11 -25.33
#